data_d22afea981152a8cc0a1794fef35f449
#
_entry.id   d22afea981152a8cc0a1794fef35f449
#
_cell.length_a   1.000
_cell.length_b   1.000
_cell.length_c   1.000
_cell.angle_alpha   90.00
_cell.angle_beta   90.00
_cell.angle_gamma   90.00
#
_symmetry.space_group_name_H-M   'P 1'
#
loop_
_entity.id
_entity.type
_entity.pdbx_description
1 polymer ?
#
loop_
_entity_poly.entity_id
_entity_poly.type
_entity_poly.pdbx_seq_one_letter_code
_entity_poly.pdbx_strand_id
1 'polypeptide(L)'
;MFIDVSQQSYTDSVRKINMDGTKTNTIMTFGPGSYLAGASFDFELESYAHVLVGNYCSLAHRIVFEIGANHNYKSVSTYPFFVKTNPNVSPILREPNSYNKYQIIIGNDVWIGCDVTIMSGVRIGNGAVIGAGTVVAKDVPPYAIVVGNPGRVIKYRFDEDTIEKLQKIKWWYWNEKKILQESALMENPKAFIDKHLPKVDDNTKASDFDEDIIKLANEGYTVYDYIMDFESEGQLWPRVIEQFANKFTPQDKVLLIIGIETNGVANITRLAEYVEALNKEMPLILAYDAKYKVESLKYANYFITNREAASTICVDYSDDFGVKVLSGFADNIYK
;
A
#
# COMPACT_ATOMS: atom_id res chain seq x y z
N MET A 1 -2.93 -16.32 14.76
CA MET A 1 -2.56 -15.57 15.98
C MET A 1 -3.46 -14.35 16.04
N PHE A 2 -3.95 -14.02 17.22
CA PHE A 2 -4.85 -12.88 17.40
C PHE A 2 -4.14 -11.82 18.26
N ILE A 3 -4.01 -10.60 17.75
CA ILE A 3 -3.37 -9.49 18.46
C ILE A 3 -4.36 -8.34 18.54
N ASP A 4 -4.56 -7.85 19.75
CA ASP A 4 -5.38 -6.66 19.99
C ASP A 4 -4.51 -5.41 20.03
N VAL A 5 -4.94 -4.41 19.27
CA VAL A 5 -4.35 -3.07 19.25
C VAL A 5 -5.27 -2.11 19.97
N SER A 6 -4.74 -1.51 21.05
CA SER A 6 -5.45 -0.50 21.82
C SER A 6 -5.63 0.81 21.05
N GLN A 7 -6.39 1.71 21.64
CA GLN A 7 -6.67 3.03 21.08
C GLN A 7 -5.39 3.78 20.68
N GLN A 8 -5.42 4.33 19.48
CA GLN A 8 -4.38 5.20 18.91
C GLN A 8 -5.01 6.56 18.57
N SER A 9 -4.66 7.60 19.33
CA SER A 9 -5.10 8.97 19.05
C SER A 9 -4.44 9.50 17.78
N TYR A 10 -5.04 10.47 17.12
CA TYR A 10 -4.43 11.11 15.95
C TYR A 10 -3.14 11.87 16.35
N THR A 11 -2.22 11.97 15.41
CA THR A 11 -1.01 12.80 15.48
C THR A 11 -0.73 13.40 14.11
N ASP A 12 0.05 14.48 14.06
CA ASP A 12 0.43 15.14 12.80
C ASP A 12 1.62 14.45 12.11
N SER A 13 2.00 13.28 12.60
CA SER A 13 3.12 12.49 12.09
C SER A 13 2.69 11.06 11.77
N VAL A 14 3.48 10.41 10.92
CA VAL A 14 3.36 8.98 10.65
C VAL A 14 3.55 8.17 11.92
N ARG A 15 2.72 7.17 12.13
CA ARG A 15 2.83 6.21 13.24
C ARG A 15 2.94 4.80 12.74
N LYS A 16 3.74 4.01 13.44
CA LYS A 16 3.89 2.57 13.21
C LYS A 16 3.51 1.82 14.48
N ILE A 17 2.75 0.74 14.34
CA ILE A 17 2.38 -0.17 15.43
C ILE A 17 3.09 -1.49 15.21
N ASN A 18 3.83 -1.96 16.21
CA ASN A 18 4.59 -3.20 16.17
C ASN A 18 3.85 -4.33 16.89
N MET A 19 4.06 -5.58 16.46
CA MET A 19 3.30 -6.74 16.90
C MET A 19 3.46 -7.11 18.37
N ASP A 20 4.64 -6.87 18.94
CA ASP A 20 5.04 -7.47 20.23
C ASP A 20 5.67 -6.45 21.20
N GLY A 21 5.51 -5.16 20.93
CA GLY A 21 6.21 -4.12 21.70
C GLY A 21 7.72 -4.10 21.45
N THR A 22 8.27 -5.05 20.69
CA THR A 22 9.61 -4.98 20.15
C THR A 22 9.59 -4.22 18.82
N LYS A 23 10.71 -3.66 18.44
CA LYS A 23 10.77 -2.77 17.26
C LYS A 23 10.80 -3.53 15.92
N THR A 24 10.63 -4.83 15.85
CA THR A 24 11.04 -5.64 14.70
C THR A 24 9.95 -5.95 13.67
N ASN A 25 8.65 -5.84 13.99
CA ASN A 25 7.58 -6.20 13.06
C ASN A 25 6.43 -5.20 13.07
N THR A 26 6.53 -4.15 12.25
CA THR A 26 5.44 -3.20 12.05
C THR A 26 4.25 -3.88 11.39
N ILE A 27 3.13 -3.95 12.10
CA ILE A 27 1.87 -4.53 11.62
C ILE A 27 0.95 -3.49 10.98
N MET A 28 1.09 -2.22 11.36
CA MET A 28 0.23 -1.15 10.88
C MET A 28 1.00 0.17 10.79
N THR A 29 0.79 0.88 9.69
CA THR A 29 1.33 2.24 9.48
C THR A 29 0.17 3.19 9.22
N PHE A 30 0.14 4.30 9.94
CA PHE A 30 -0.84 5.37 9.82
C PHE A 30 -0.24 6.62 9.21
N GLY A 31 -0.95 7.23 8.28
CA GLY A 31 -0.70 8.60 7.86
C GLY A 31 -1.12 9.64 8.91
N PRO A 32 -0.63 10.88 8.78
CA PRO A 32 -1.01 11.99 9.64
C PRO A 32 -2.52 12.19 9.77
N GLY A 33 -2.97 12.64 10.92
CA GLY A 33 -4.38 12.94 11.21
C GLY A 33 -5.29 11.72 11.42
N SER A 34 -4.82 10.50 11.13
CA SER A 34 -5.61 9.28 11.29
C SER A 34 -5.62 8.78 12.73
N TYR A 35 -6.74 8.14 13.14
CA TYR A 35 -6.85 7.54 14.48
C TYR A 35 -7.59 6.21 14.44
N LEU A 36 -7.39 5.41 15.49
CA LEU A 36 -8.00 4.11 15.70
C LEU A 36 -8.51 4.01 17.13
N ALA A 37 -9.76 3.64 17.33
CA ALA A 37 -10.31 3.39 18.67
C ALA A 37 -9.94 1.99 19.21
N GLY A 38 -9.73 1.01 18.34
CA GLY A 38 -9.22 -0.31 18.68
C GLY A 38 -9.49 -1.35 17.59
N ALA A 39 -8.54 -2.26 17.37
CA ALA A 39 -8.64 -3.31 16.38
C ALA A 39 -7.99 -4.59 16.84
N SER A 40 -8.38 -5.69 16.20
CA SER A 40 -7.75 -7.01 16.36
C SER A 40 -7.21 -7.47 15.01
N PHE A 41 -6.08 -8.16 15.06
CA PHE A 41 -5.43 -8.73 13.89
C PHE A 41 -5.47 -10.24 13.99
N ASP A 42 -5.99 -10.91 12.98
CA ASP A 42 -5.87 -12.35 12.81
C ASP A 42 -4.92 -12.65 11.64
N PHE A 43 -3.81 -13.31 11.94
CA PHE A 43 -2.78 -13.65 10.97
C PHE A 43 -1.97 -14.87 11.42
N GLU A 44 -1.28 -15.52 10.49
CA GLU A 44 -0.35 -16.59 10.81
C GLU A 44 0.95 -16.01 11.40
N LEU A 45 1.47 -16.66 12.44
CA LEU A 45 2.81 -16.39 12.99
C LEU A 45 3.85 -16.42 11.85
N GLU A 46 4.78 -15.46 11.85
CA GLU A 46 5.82 -15.29 10.82
C GLU A 46 5.29 -14.86 9.43
N SER A 47 4.02 -14.49 9.32
CA SER A 47 3.49 -13.92 8.08
C SER A 47 3.91 -12.44 7.95
N TYR A 48 4.06 -12.00 6.71
CA TYR A 48 4.30 -10.59 6.38
C TYR A 48 2.99 -9.79 6.41
N ALA A 49 2.25 -9.85 7.54
CA ALA A 49 0.98 -9.13 7.67
C ALA A 49 1.19 -7.62 7.82
N HIS A 50 0.42 -6.80 7.12
CA HIS A 50 0.48 -5.36 7.26
C HIS A 50 -0.83 -4.65 6.88
N VAL A 51 -1.16 -3.58 7.61
CA VAL A 51 -2.22 -2.64 7.27
C VAL A 51 -1.61 -1.27 7.03
N LEU A 52 -1.80 -0.74 5.82
CA LEU A 52 -1.37 0.59 5.44
C LEU A 52 -2.59 1.52 5.46
N VAL A 53 -2.54 2.59 6.25
CA VAL A 53 -3.62 3.57 6.43
C VAL A 53 -3.16 4.94 5.98
N GLY A 54 -3.94 5.58 5.14
CA GLY A 54 -3.71 6.94 4.66
C GLY A 54 -3.92 8.02 5.72
N ASN A 55 -4.05 9.26 5.27
CA ASN A 55 -4.18 10.44 6.10
C ASN A 55 -5.65 10.69 6.47
N TYR A 56 -5.89 11.27 7.64
CA TYR A 56 -7.20 11.74 8.12
C TYR A 56 -8.29 10.67 8.18
N CYS A 57 -7.92 9.41 8.43
CA CYS A 57 -8.84 8.29 8.59
C CYS A 57 -9.40 8.20 10.00
N SER A 58 -10.68 7.85 10.10
CA SER A 58 -11.43 7.65 11.35
C SER A 58 -11.79 6.17 11.49
N LEU A 59 -11.06 5.42 12.31
CA LEU A 59 -11.26 3.99 12.53
C LEU A 59 -11.88 3.75 13.92
N ALA A 60 -13.09 3.20 13.97
CA ALA A 60 -13.79 2.92 15.21
C ALA A 60 -13.18 1.73 15.98
N HIS A 61 -13.86 1.23 16.98
CA HIS A 61 -13.41 0.10 17.79
C HIS A 61 -13.96 -1.25 17.28
N ARG A 62 -13.31 -2.33 17.71
CA ARG A 62 -13.64 -3.72 17.35
C ARG A 62 -13.58 -3.97 15.83
N ILE A 63 -12.61 -3.35 15.16
CA ILE A 63 -12.30 -3.69 13.77
C ILE A 63 -11.43 -4.94 13.77
N VAL A 64 -11.74 -5.89 12.90
CA VAL A 64 -10.95 -7.11 12.70
C VAL A 64 -10.26 -7.07 11.35
N PHE A 65 -8.94 -7.18 11.36
CA PHE A 65 -8.13 -7.33 10.15
C PHE A 65 -7.75 -8.80 9.98
N GLU A 66 -8.36 -9.46 8.99
CA GLU A 66 -8.11 -10.87 8.63
C GLU A 66 -6.99 -10.94 7.60
N ILE A 67 -5.74 -11.21 8.02
CA ILE A 67 -4.57 -11.11 7.17
C ILE A 67 -3.85 -12.46 7.08
N GLY A 68 -3.99 -13.15 5.96
CA GLY A 68 -3.14 -14.30 5.63
C GLY A 68 -3.52 -15.63 6.27
N ALA A 69 -4.63 -15.74 7.00
CA ALA A 69 -5.08 -16.97 7.65
C ALA A 69 -5.94 -17.87 6.74
N ASN A 70 -5.58 -18.00 5.45
CA ASN A 70 -6.39 -18.74 4.48
C ASN A 70 -5.88 -20.18 4.27
N HIS A 71 -6.80 -21.14 4.28
CA HIS A 71 -6.54 -22.50 3.87
C HIS A 71 -6.65 -22.64 2.33
N ASN A 72 -5.91 -23.58 1.75
CA ASN A 72 -6.06 -23.92 0.35
C ASN A 72 -7.39 -24.67 0.11
N TYR A 73 -8.43 -23.93 -0.23
CA TYR A 73 -9.76 -24.51 -0.51
C TYR A 73 -9.86 -25.23 -1.85
N LYS A 74 -8.82 -25.21 -2.70
CA LYS A 74 -8.75 -25.96 -3.97
C LYS A 74 -8.16 -27.34 -3.80
N SER A 75 -7.63 -27.67 -2.63
CA SER A 75 -7.20 -29.01 -2.30
C SER A 75 -8.40 -29.92 -2.02
N VAL A 76 -8.22 -31.24 -2.15
CA VAL A 76 -9.24 -32.23 -1.77
C VAL A 76 -9.67 -32.07 -0.31
N SER A 77 -8.74 -31.67 0.57
CA SER A 77 -9.01 -31.34 1.96
C SER A 77 -8.41 -29.98 2.30
N THR A 78 -9.16 -29.15 3.01
CA THR A 78 -8.65 -27.92 3.59
C THR A 78 -7.83 -28.15 4.86
N TYR A 79 -7.87 -29.37 5.41
CA TYR A 79 -7.12 -29.71 6.62
C TYR A 79 -5.63 -29.87 6.30
N PRO A 80 -4.72 -29.30 7.12
CA PRO A 80 -3.28 -29.30 6.83
C PRO A 80 -2.61 -30.63 7.21
N PHE A 81 -2.96 -31.73 6.55
CA PHE A 81 -2.43 -33.06 6.82
C PHE A 81 -0.90 -33.14 6.74
N PHE A 82 -0.29 -32.35 5.87
CA PHE A 82 1.17 -32.34 5.70
C PHE A 82 1.90 -31.91 6.99
N VAL A 83 1.30 -31.07 7.84
CA VAL A 83 1.85 -30.70 9.14
C VAL A 83 1.91 -31.92 10.08
N LYS A 84 0.95 -32.83 9.97
CA LYS A 84 0.97 -34.09 10.76
C LYS A 84 2.00 -35.09 10.24
N THR A 85 2.22 -35.12 8.93
CA THR A 85 3.17 -36.05 8.31
C THR A 85 4.62 -35.56 8.36
N ASN A 86 4.82 -34.27 8.60
CA ASN A 86 6.14 -33.63 8.68
C ASN A 86 6.25 -32.74 9.93
N PRO A 87 6.36 -33.35 11.14
CA PRO A 87 6.32 -32.61 12.39
C PRO A 87 7.50 -31.64 12.58
N ASN A 88 8.57 -31.78 11.80
CA ASN A 88 9.73 -30.89 11.82
C ASN A 88 9.63 -29.74 10.80
N VAL A 89 8.59 -29.71 9.99
CA VAL A 89 8.33 -28.61 9.07
C VAL A 89 7.43 -27.62 9.80
N SER A 90 7.93 -26.41 9.99
CA SER A 90 7.10 -25.33 10.51
C SER A 90 5.81 -25.25 9.71
N PRO A 91 4.65 -25.08 10.35
CA PRO A 91 3.37 -24.85 9.65
C PRO A 91 3.43 -23.70 8.64
N ILE A 92 4.44 -22.88 8.77
CA ILE A 92 4.71 -21.68 7.98
C ILE A 92 5.42 -21.97 6.66
N LEU A 93 6.19 -23.08 6.58
CA LEU A 93 6.78 -23.55 5.32
C LEU A 93 5.75 -24.27 4.45
N ARG A 94 4.51 -23.82 4.49
CA ARG A 94 3.49 -24.21 3.51
C ARG A 94 3.95 -23.79 2.12
N GLU A 95 3.59 -24.60 1.12
CA GLU A 95 3.69 -24.14 -0.26
C GLU A 95 3.17 -22.70 -0.35
N PRO A 96 3.89 -21.77 -0.99
CA PRO A 96 3.46 -20.39 -1.12
C PRO A 96 2.00 -20.39 -1.55
N ASN A 97 1.11 -20.05 -0.64
CA ASN A 97 -0.31 -20.07 -0.94
C ASN A 97 -0.59 -18.83 -1.77
N SER A 98 -0.71 -18.99 -3.08
CA SER A 98 -0.96 -17.90 -4.01
C SER A 98 -2.23 -17.08 -3.69
N TYR A 99 -2.96 -17.49 -2.64
CA TYR A 99 -4.17 -16.81 -2.14
C TYR A 99 -3.89 -15.79 -1.03
N ASN A 100 -2.72 -15.83 -0.39
CA ASN A 100 -2.41 -14.91 0.68
C ASN A 100 -1.88 -13.58 0.09
N LYS A 101 -2.57 -12.50 0.38
CA LYS A 101 -2.22 -11.15 -0.08
C LYS A 101 -1.52 -10.31 0.98
N TYR A 102 -1.60 -10.74 2.23
CA TYR A 102 -0.89 -10.22 3.43
C TYR A 102 -0.94 -8.71 3.70
N GLN A 103 -1.53 -7.89 2.85
CA GLN A 103 -1.64 -6.45 3.06
C GLN A 103 -3.06 -5.96 2.81
N ILE A 104 -3.54 -5.10 3.72
CA ILE A 104 -4.74 -4.29 3.56
C ILE A 104 -4.29 -2.85 3.35
N ILE A 105 -4.90 -2.15 2.38
CA ILE A 105 -4.60 -0.75 2.08
C ILE A 105 -5.86 0.07 2.27
N ILE A 106 -5.80 1.04 3.17
CA ILE A 106 -6.88 2.00 3.45
C ILE A 106 -6.40 3.36 2.95
N GLY A 107 -7.15 3.96 2.02
CA GLY A 107 -6.86 5.27 1.45
C GLY A 107 -6.96 6.41 2.45
N ASN A 108 -7.10 7.62 1.96
CA ASN A 108 -7.21 8.83 2.78
C ASN A 108 -8.67 9.19 3.07
N ASP A 109 -8.96 9.90 4.15
CA ASP A 109 -10.31 10.35 4.53
C ASP A 109 -11.34 9.20 4.64
N VAL A 110 -10.90 8.01 5.05
CA VAL A 110 -11.77 6.83 5.19
C VAL A 110 -12.39 6.79 6.59
N TRP A 111 -13.69 6.56 6.64
CA TRP A 111 -14.39 6.28 7.89
C TRP A 111 -14.80 4.81 7.96
N ILE A 112 -14.35 4.11 9.01
CA ILE A 112 -14.71 2.72 9.30
C ILE A 112 -15.46 2.67 10.62
N GLY A 113 -16.72 2.18 10.57
CA GLY A 113 -17.57 1.97 11.73
C GLY A 113 -17.11 0.82 12.63
N CYS A 114 -17.75 0.63 13.77
CA CYS A 114 -17.43 -0.44 14.70
C CYS A 114 -17.83 -1.84 14.16
N ASP A 115 -17.19 -2.89 14.71
CA ASP A 115 -17.50 -4.30 14.39
C ASP A 115 -17.31 -4.63 12.88
N VAL A 116 -16.41 -3.94 12.20
CA VAL A 116 -16.10 -4.19 10.79
C VAL A 116 -15.02 -5.23 10.68
N THR A 117 -15.19 -6.21 9.78
CA THR A 117 -14.16 -7.17 9.40
C THR A 117 -13.63 -6.85 8.00
N ILE A 118 -12.32 -6.75 7.84
CA ILE A 118 -11.67 -6.47 6.56
C ILE A 118 -10.77 -7.62 6.19
N MET A 119 -11.03 -8.20 5.00
CA MET A 119 -10.30 -9.38 4.52
C MET A 119 -8.98 -8.99 3.87
N SER A 120 -8.03 -9.92 3.89
CA SER A 120 -6.69 -9.80 3.31
C SER A 120 -6.72 -9.33 1.86
N GLY A 121 -5.85 -8.39 1.53
CA GLY A 121 -5.64 -7.86 0.19
C GLY A 121 -6.71 -6.90 -0.31
N VAL A 122 -7.62 -6.48 0.57
CA VAL A 122 -8.61 -5.46 0.25
C VAL A 122 -7.95 -4.08 0.19
N ARG A 123 -8.33 -3.31 -0.83
CA ARG A 123 -8.05 -1.88 -0.94
C ARG A 123 -9.34 -1.08 -0.74
N ILE A 124 -9.31 -0.13 0.19
CA ILE A 124 -10.41 0.82 0.44
C ILE A 124 -10.00 2.18 -0.11
N GLY A 125 -10.74 2.69 -1.08
CA GLY A 125 -10.47 3.96 -1.75
C GLY A 125 -10.69 5.18 -0.87
N ASN A 126 -10.10 6.31 -1.27
CA ASN A 126 -10.19 7.57 -0.52
C ASN A 126 -11.63 7.99 -0.28
N GLY A 127 -11.89 8.58 0.88
CA GLY A 127 -13.20 9.10 1.23
C GLY A 127 -14.31 8.06 1.41
N ALA A 128 -13.99 6.75 1.37
CA ALA A 128 -14.99 5.70 1.57
C ALA A 128 -15.54 5.66 3.00
N VAL A 129 -16.75 5.16 3.13
CA VAL A 129 -17.40 4.94 4.42
C VAL A 129 -17.80 3.48 4.53
N ILE A 130 -17.32 2.80 5.57
CA ILE A 130 -17.66 1.42 5.89
C ILE A 130 -18.60 1.44 7.11
N GLY A 131 -19.86 1.07 6.91
CA GLY A 131 -20.84 1.02 7.99
C GLY A 131 -20.54 -0.06 9.03
N ALA A 132 -21.00 0.13 10.24
CA ALA A 132 -20.79 -0.81 11.35
C ALA A 132 -21.26 -2.23 11.00
N GLY A 133 -20.55 -3.25 11.49
CA GLY A 133 -20.88 -4.66 11.28
C GLY A 133 -20.65 -5.18 9.86
N THR A 134 -19.98 -4.42 9.01
CA THR A 134 -19.72 -4.80 7.60
C THR A 134 -18.57 -5.80 7.49
N VAL A 135 -18.69 -6.80 6.60
CA VAL A 135 -17.60 -7.67 6.18
C VAL A 135 -17.11 -7.25 4.79
N VAL A 136 -15.93 -6.63 4.73
CA VAL A 136 -15.33 -6.11 3.49
C VAL A 136 -14.43 -7.18 2.89
N ALA A 137 -14.91 -7.85 1.84
CA ALA A 137 -14.21 -8.95 1.17
C ALA A 137 -13.75 -8.61 -0.27
N LYS A 138 -14.00 -7.38 -0.74
CA LYS A 138 -13.60 -6.86 -2.05
C LYS A 138 -13.17 -5.42 -1.92
N ASP A 139 -12.39 -4.96 -2.91
CA ASP A 139 -12.00 -3.56 -3.00
C ASP A 139 -13.20 -2.63 -2.99
N VAL A 140 -13.04 -1.50 -2.32
CA VAL A 140 -14.05 -0.46 -2.14
C VAL A 140 -13.66 0.76 -2.97
N PRO A 141 -14.52 1.20 -3.90
CA PRO A 141 -14.25 2.40 -4.68
C PRO A 141 -14.12 3.67 -3.83
N PRO A 142 -13.43 4.71 -4.31
CA PRO A 142 -13.38 6.00 -3.63
C PRO A 142 -14.78 6.56 -3.38
N TYR A 143 -14.98 7.18 -2.22
CA TYR A 143 -16.23 7.79 -1.77
C TYR A 143 -17.44 6.87 -1.75
N ALA A 144 -17.28 5.55 -1.88
CA ALA A 144 -18.37 4.59 -1.74
C ALA A 144 -18.79 4.44 -0.28
N ILE A 145 -20.10 4.23 -0.06
CA ILE A 145 -20.67 3.84 1.23
C ILE A 145 -21.03 2.36 1.15
N VAL A 146 -20.36 1.56 1.99
CA VAL A 146 -20.45 0.10 2.00
C VAL A 146 -21.06 -0.36 3.31
N VAL A 147 -22.04 -1.27 3.25
CA VAL A 147 -22.67 -1.87 4.43
C VAL A 147 -22.97 -3.36 4.21
N GLY A 148 -23.11 -4.10 5.30
CA GLY A 148 -23.65 -5.47 5.33
C GLY A 148 -22.59 -6.58 5.31
N ASN A 149 -23.08 -7.81 5.38
CA ASN A 149 -22.29 -9.04 5.30
C ASN A 149 -22.91 -10.00 4.26
N PRO A 150 -22.29 -10.19 3.11
CA PRO A 150 -21.06 -9.52 2.63
C PRO A 150 -21.30 -8.04 2.30
N GLY A 151 -20.26 -7.21 2.47
CA GLY A 151 -20.30 -5.76 2.20
C GLY A 151 -20.69 -5.44 0.75
N ARG A 152 -21.58 -4.48 0.58
CA ARG A 152 -22.06 -3.99 -0.72
C ARG A 152 -22.07 -2.48 -0.74
N VAL A 153 -21.66 -1.89 -1.84
CA VAL A 153 -21.84 -0.48 -2.12
C VAL A 153 -23.33 -0.21 -2.23
N ILE A 154 -23.84 0.64 -1.34
CA ILE A 154 -25.26 1.05 -1.35
C ILE A 154 -25.47 2.39 -2.03
N LYS A 155 -24.48 3.27 -2.00
CA LYS A 155 -24.44 4.56 -2.67
C LYS A 155 -23.02 5.15 -2.60
N TYR A 156 -22.84 6.29 -3.24
CA TYR A 156 -21.64 7.13 -3.09
C TYR A 156 -21.94 8.38 -2.27
N ARG A 157 -20.92 8.99 -1.68
CA ARG A 157 -21.05 10.25 -0.91
C ARG A 157 -21.46 11.41 -1.82
N PHE A 158 -20.97 11.40 -3.06
CA PHE A 158 -21.17 12.43 -4.07
C PHE A 158 -21.42 11.80 -5.44
N ASP A 159 -21.79 12.64 -6.43
CA ASP A 159 -21.82 12.23 -7.83
C ASP A 159 -20.40 12.02 -8.40
N GLU A 160 -20.30 11.37 -9.55
CA GLU A 160 -19.03 10.96 -10.18
C GLU A 160 -18.13 12.17 -10.49
N ASP A 161 -18.69 13.26 -11.02
CA ASP A 161 -17.93 14.48 -11.35
C ASP A 161 -17.32 15.13 -10.10
N THR A 162 -18.09 15.18 -9.01
CA THR A 162 -17.62 15.67 -7.70
C THR A 162 -16.50 14.78 -7.13
N ILE A 163 -16.67 13.45 -7.20
CA ILE A 163 -15.67 12.49 -6.74
C ILE A 163 -14.36 12.66 -7.53
N GLU A 164 -14.43 12.73 -8.85
CA GLU A 164 -13.27 12.90 -9.72
C GLU A 164 -12.49 14.20 -9.39
N LYS A 165 -13.20 15.30 -9.17
CA LYS A 165 -12.58 16.57 -8.78
C LYS A 165 -11.94 16.55 -7.41
N LEU A 166 -12.59 15.95 -6.41
CA LEU A 166 -12.03 15.81 -5.07
C LEU A 166 -10.78 14.92 -5.06
N GLN A 167 -10.78 13.85 -5.87
CA GLN A 167 -9.59 13.00 -6.07
C GLN A 167 -8.42 13.79 -6.68
N LYS A 168 -8.67 14.74 -7.57
CA LYS A 168 -7.63 15.62 -8.14
C LYS A 168 -7.09 16.66 -7.16
N ILE A 169 -7.92 17.14 -6.23
CA ILE A 169 -7.51 18.14 -5.23
C ILE A 169 -6.55 17.54 -4.20
N LYS A 170 -6.74 16.27 -3.80
CA LYS A 170 -5.92 15.55 -2.82
C LYS A 170 -5.61 16.37 -1.56
N TRP A 171 -6.63 17.00 -0.99
CA TRP A 171 -6.51 17.92 0.14
C TRP A 171 -5.85 17.27 1.38
N TRP A 172 -5.89 15.98 1.52
CA TRP A 172 -5.27 15.20 2.60
C TRP A 172 -3.73 15.23 2.59
N TYR A 173 -3.09 15.81 1.55
CA TYR A 173 -1.66 16.08 1.51
C TYR A 173 -1.30 17.55 1.79
N TRP A 174 -2.30 18.39 2.05
CA TRP A 174 -2.01 19.75 2.47
C TRP A 174 -1.42 19.79 3.88
N ASN A 175 -0.67 20.84 4.17
CA ASN A 175 -0.22 21.06 5.54
C ASN A 175 -1.43 21.42 6.44
N GLU A 176 -1.33 21.07 7.71
CA GLU A 176 -2.40 21.24 8.70
C GLU A 176 -2.93 22.68 8.77
N LYS A 177 -2.03 23.69 8.71
CA LYS A 177 -2.42 25.09 8.71
C LYS A 177 -3.41 25.41 7.59
N LYS A 178 -3.15 24.91 6.37
CA LYS A 178 -4.05 25.11 5.23
C LYS A 178 -5.37 24.39 5.44
N ILE A 179 -5.35 23.16 5.96
CA ILE A 179 -6.57 22.39 6.24
C ILE A 179 -7.45 23.13 7.24
N LEU A 180 -6.88 23.61 8.35
CA LEU A 180 -7.62 24.35 9.35
C LEU A 180 -8.19 25.67 8.80
N GLN A 181 -7.48 26.36 7.93
CA GLN A 181 -7.97 27.57 7.26
C GLN A 181 -9.13 27.30 6.31
N GLU A 182 -9.18 26.13 5.67
CA GLU A 182 -10.19 25.75 4.69
C GLU A 182 -11.31 24.88 5.28
N SER A 183 -11.24 24.50 6.55
CA SER A 183 -12.15 23.56 7.20
C SER A 183 -13.64 23.96 7.07
N ALA A 184 -13.95 25.24 7.25
CA ALA A 184 -15.32 25.73 7.08
C ALA A 184 -15.83 25.60 5.63
N LEU A 185 -14.95 25.69 4.65
CA LEU A 185 -15.29 25.55 3.25
C LEU A 185 -15.51 24.07 2.86
N MET A 186 -14.88 23.14 3.58
CA MET A 186 -15.05 21.70 3.34
C MET A 186 -16.48 21.20 3.57
N GLU A 187 -17.31 21.96 4.32
CA GLU A 187 -18.72 21.66 4.47
C GLU A 187 -19.56 21.95 3.20
N ASN A 188 -18.97 22.68 2.23
CA ASN A 188 -19.58 22.96 0.94
C ASN A 188 -18.70 22.40 -0.20
N PRO A 189 -18.91 21.15 -0.64
CA PRO A 189 -18.06 20.51 -1.63
C PRO A 189 -17.93 21.29 -2.93
N LYS A 190 -19.01 21.91 -3.41
CA LYS A 190 -19.00 22.71 -4.63
C LYS A 190 -18.08 23.94 -4.51
N ALA A 191 -18.26 24.73 -3.46
CA ALA A 191 -17.43 25.92 -3.24
C ALA A 191 -15.95 25.53 -2.98
N PHE A 192 -15.72 24.40 -2.32
CA PHE A 192 -14.39 23.86 -2.10
C PHE A 192 -13.70 23.48 -3.41
N ILE A 193 -14.41 22.76 -4.29
CA ILE A 193 -13.91 22.38 -5.61
C ILE A 193 -13.66 23.61 -6.47
N ASP A 194 -14.60 24.56 -6.55
CA ASP A 194 -14.48 25.78 -7.34
C ASP A 194 -13.23 26.59 -6.98
N LYS A 195 -12.85 26.57 -5.69
CA LYS A 195 -11.65 27.26 -5.18
C LYS A 195 -10.36 26.51 -5.41
N HIS A 196 -10.37 25.18 -5.29
CA HIS A 196 -9.15 24.38 -5.13
C HIS A 196 -8.85 23.41 -6.26
N LEU A 197 -9.78 23.22 -7.21
CA LEU A 197 -9.49 22.34 -8.34
C LEU A 197 -8.25 22.85 -9.10
N PRO A 198 -7.22 22.02 -9.27
CA PRO A 198 -6.03 22.42 -10.01
C PRO A 198 -6.42 22.90 -11.41
N LYS A 199 -5.99 24.10 -11.77
CA LYS A 199 -6.09 24.57 -13.16
C LYS A 199 -5.13 23.71 -13.97
N VAL A 200 -5.57 23.24 -15.12
CA VAL A 200 -4.69 22.54 -16.07
C VAL A 200 -3.62 23.53 -16.48
N ASP A 201 -2.42 23.35 -15.98
CA ASP A 201 -1.27 24.17 -16.37
C ASP A 201 -0.59 23.44 -17.52
N ASP A 202 -0.80 23.90 -18.74
CA ASP A 202 -0.15 23.38 -19.97
C ASP A 202 1.38 23.60 -19.97
N ASN A 203 1.91 24.28 -18.95
CA ASN A 203 3.33 24.57 -18.76
C ASN A 203 3.99 23.60 -17.73
N THR A 204 3.76 22.30 -17.84
CA THR A 204 4.66 21.36 -17.17
C THR A 204 6.03 21.48 -17.84
N LYS A 205 6.97 22.21 -17.20
CA LYS A 205 8.40 22.10 -17.51
C LYS A 205 8.73 20.61 -17.57
N ALA A 206 9.55 20.23 -18.59
CA ALA A 206 10.10 18.88 -18.66
C ALA A 206 10.59 18.49 -17.24
N SER A 207 10.14 17.36 -16.76
CA SER A 207 10.52 16.86 -15.43
C SER A 207 12.02 16.60 -15.45
N ASP A 208 12.74 17.01 -14.41
CA ASP A 208 14.14 16.64 -14.21
C ASP A 208 14.28 15.15 -13.81
N PHE A 209 13.27 14.35 -14.12
CA PHE A 209 13.29 12.91 -13.85
C PHE A 209 14.26 12.21 -14.80
N ASP A 210 14.80 11.09 -14.38
CA ASP A 210 15.87 10.36 -15.03
C ASP A 210 15.57 10.00 -16.50
N GLU A 211 16.38 10.55 -17.42
CA GLU A 211 16.20 10.39 -18.87
C GLU A 211 16.36 8.93 -19.34
N ASP A 212 17.21 8.13 -18.68
CA ASP A 212 17.39 6.73 -19.03
C ASP A 212 16.16 5.90 -18.69
N ILE A 213 15.51 6.16 -17.55
CA ILE A 213 14.25 5.52 -17.18
C ILE A 213 13.14 5.89 -18.17
N ILE A 214 13.03 7.17 -18.51
CA ILE A 214 12.05 7.66 -19.50
C ILE A 214 12.26 6.98 -20.86
N LYS A 215 13.50 6.89 -21.30
CA LYS A 215 13.85 6.26 -22.57
C LYS A 215 13.45 4.78 -22.58
N LEU A 216 13.81 4.00 -21.56
CA LEU A 216 13.51 2.58 -21.47
C LEU A 216 12.00 2.33 -21.41
N ALA A 217 11.25 3.14 -20.67
CA ALA A 217 9.79 3.05 -20.63
C ALA A 217 9.19 3.28 -22.04
N ASN A 218 9.69 4.27 -22.79
CA ASN A 218 9.23 4.55 -24.17
C ASN A 218 9.66 3.47 -25.17
N GLU A 219 10.73 2.71 -24.90
CA GLU A 219 11.15 1.55 -25.68
C GLU A 219 10.33 0.29 -25.39
N GLY A 220 9.31 0.40 -24.54
CA GLY A 220 8.36 -0.67 -24.23
C GLY A 220 8.82 -1.65 -23.15
N TYR A 221 9.70 -1.22 -22.26
CA TYR A 221 9.99 -1.99 -21.04
C TYR A 221 8.77 -1.99 -20.11
N THR A 222 8.53 -3.12 -19.46
CA THR A 222 7.59 -3.18 -18.32
C THR A 222 8.30 -2.68 -17.07
N VAL A 223 7.87 -1.55 -16.56
CA VAL A 223 8.52 -0.87 -15.43
C VAL A 223 7.80 -1.19 -14.12
N TYR A 224 8.55 -1.72 -13.17
CA TYR A 224 8.15 -1.91 -11.76
C TYR A 224 8.80 -0.83 -10.92
N ASP A 225 8.03 -0.14 -10.11
CA ASP A 225 8.50 0.94 -9.24
C ASP A 225 8.42 0.52 -7.77
N TYR A 226 9.47 0.80 -7.01
CA TYR A 226 9.58 0.49 -5.60
C TYR A 226 10.30 1.62 -4.86
N ILE A 227 9.75 2.05 -3.72
CA ILE A 227 10.43 2.99 -2.81
C ILE A 227 11.20 2.19 -1.77
N MET A 228 12.49 2.46 -1.63
CA MET A 228 13.37 1.73 -0.71
C MET A 228 12.97 1.95 0.75
N ASP A 229 13.00 0.87 1.52
CA ASP A 229 12.64 0.81 2.93
C ASP A 229 13.83 0.42 3.83
N PHE A 230 15.03 0.99 3.55
CA PHE A 230 16.27 0.67 4.25
C PHE A 230 16.22 0.85 5.77
N GLU A 231 15.52 1.88 6.22
CA GLU A 231 15.40 2.23 7.64
C GLU A 231 14.22 1.54 8.32
N SER A 232 13.43 0.78 7.56
CA SER A 232 12.30 0.06 8.10
C SER A 232 12.70 -1.18 8.84
N GLU A 233 12.04 -1.40 9.95
CA GLU A 233 12.04 -2.70 10.59
C GLU A 233 11.22 -3.70 9.75
N GLY A 234 11.77 -4.87 9.48
CA GLY A 234 11.17 -5.84 8.58
C GLY A 234 11.18 -5.39 7.11
N GLN A 235 12.35 -4.94 6.66
CA GLN A 235 12.63 -4.50 5.29
C GLN A 235 12.16 -5.52 4.26
N LEU A 236 11.52 -5.05 3.19
CA LEU A 236 11.06 -5.89 2.09
C LEU A 236 11.97 -5.82 0.86
N TRP A 237 12.83 -4.82 0.78
CA TRP A 237 13.65 -4.60 -0.41
C TRP A 237 14.50 -5.82 -0.83
N PRO A 238 15.12 -6.63 0.08
CA PRO A 238 15.82 -7.82 -0.33
C PRO A 238 14.91 -8.82 -1.03
N ARG A 239 13.73 -9.06 -0.47
CA ARG A 239 12.71 -9.94 -1.04
C ARG A 239 12.22 -9.45 -2.42
N VAL A 240 12.01 -8.14 -2.57
CA VAL A 240 11.58 -7.54 -3.85
C VAL A 240 12.63 -7.82 -4.93
N ILE A 241 13.91 -7.59 -4.63
CA ILE A 241 15.02 -7.82 -5.57
C ILE A 241 15.20 -9.31 -5.85
N GLU A 242 15.21 -10.17 -4.83
CA GLU A 242 15.36 -11.62 -5.02
C GLU A 242 14.25 -12.22 -5.87
N GLN A 243 12.99 -11.81 -5.63
CA GLN A 243 11.88 -12.30 -6.47
C GLN A 243 11.98 -11.76 -7.90
N PHE A 244 12.46 -10.53 -8.11
CA PHE A 244 12.71 -9.97 -9.43
C PHE A 244 13.79 -10.79 -10.17
N ALA A 245 14.93 -11.03 -9.53
CA ALA A 245 16.02 -11.82 -10.06
C ALA A 245 15.67 -13.31 -10.29
N ASN A 246 14.69 -13.85 -9.58
CA ASN A 246 14.23 -15.22 -9.76
C ASN A 246 13.15 -15.35 -10.83
N LYS A 247 12.40 -14.28 -11.10
CA LYS A 247 11.28 -14.28 -12.07
C LYS A 247 11.73 -13.97 -13.48
N PHE A 248 12.68 -13.05 -13.64
CA PHE A 248 13.08 -12.48 -14.93
C PHE A 248 14.54 -12.70 -15.25
N THR A 249 14.86 -12.66 -16.54
CA THR A 249 16.21 -12.78 -17.11
C THR A 249 16.62 -11.48 -17.80
N PRO A 250 17.93 -11.27 -18.13
CA PRO A 250 18.37 -10.07 -18.86
C PRO A 250 17.73 -9.89 -20.24
N GLN A 251 17.17 -10.97 -20.82
CA GLN A 251 16.49 -10.94 -22.11
C GLN A 251 15.06 -10.43 -22.02
N ASP A 252 14.48 -10.41 -20.82
CA ASP A 252 13.14 -9.88 -20.58
C ASP A 252 13.18 -8.35 -20.63
N LYS A 253 12.28 -7.74 -21.38
CA LYS A 253 12.11 -6.28 -21.39
C LYS A 253 11.39 -5.79 -20.13
N VAL A 254 12.06 -5.95 -19.00
CA VAL A 254 11.56 -5.48 -17.69
C VAL A 254 12.62 -4.60 -17.01
N LEU A 255 12.14 -3.66 -16.22
CA LEU A 255 12.96 -2.71 -15.47
C LEU A 255 12.40 -2.59 -14.06
N LEU A 256 13.25 -2.73 -13.05
CA LEU A 256 12.91 -2.38 -11.67
C LEU A 256 13.55 -1.01 -11.36
N ILE A 257 12.74 0.00 -11.12
CA ILE A 257 13.21 1.30 -10.67
C ILE A 257 13.04 1.41 -9.15
N ILE A 258 14.05 1.96 -8.48
CA ILE A 258 14.10 2.02 -7.04
C ILE A 258 14.33 3.45 -6.58
N GLY A 259 13.32 4.02 -5.91
CA GLY A 259 13.41 5.34 -5.28
C GLY A 259 14.23 5.27 -3.99
N ILE A 260 15.33 6.02 -3.94
CA ILE A 260 16.23 6.09 -2.78
C ILE A 260 16.28 7.52 -2.28
N GLU A 261 16.15 7.74 -0.96
CA GLU A 261 16.28 9.08 -0.37
C GLU A 261 17.70 9.63 -0.47
N THR A 262 17.81 10.96 -0.66
CA THR A 262 19.01 11.71 -1.09
C THR A 262 20.24 11.63 -0.17
N ASN A 263 20.14 11.15 1.06
CA ASN A 263 21.29 10.89 1.93
C ASN A 263 22.05 9.61 1.55
N GLY A 264 21.88 9.14 0.37
CA GLY A 264 21.85 7.80 -0.15
C GLY A 264 23.12 7.24 -0.74
N VAL A 265 24.31 7.85 -0.70
CA VAL A 265 25.53 7.17 -1.22
C VAL A 265 25.72 5.82 -0.51
N ALA A 266 25.56 5.78 0.81
CA ALA A 266 25.64 4.54 1.59
C ALA A 266 24.53 3.53 1.20
N ASN A 267 23.35 4.01 0.91
CA ASN A 267 22.20 3.18 0.51
C ASN A 267 22.34 2.63 -0.91
N ILE A 268 22.86 3.43 -1.84
CA ILE A 268 23.19 2.97 -3.20
C ILE A 268 24.28 1.90 -3.15
N THR A 269 25.33 2.13 -2.36
CA THR A 269 26.40 1.13 -2.17
C THR A 269 25.86 -0.17 -1.59
N ARG A 270 25.02 -0.09 -0.56
CA ARG A 270 24.38 -1.26 0.05
C ARG A 270 23.49 -2.04 -0.94
N LEU A 271 22.77 -1.33 -1.79
CA LEU A 271 21.97 -1.94 -2.85
C LEU A 271 22.88 -2.66 -3.86
N ALA A 272 23.95 -2.00 -4.34
CA ALA A 272 24.88 -2.57 -5.30
C ALA A 272 25.58 -3.82 -4.75
N GLU A 273 26.11 -3.75 -3.53
CA GLU A 273 26.74 -4.90 -2.85
C GLU A 273 25.77 -6.09 -2.71
N TYR A 274 24.50 -5.82 -2.40
CA TYR A 274 23.49 -6.87 -2.30
C TYR A 274 23.20 -7.52 -3.66
N VAL A 275 23.03 -6.72 -4.70
CA VAL A 275 22.80 -7.20 -6.06
C VAL A 275 23.97 -8.05 -6.55
N GLU A 276 25.22 -7.61 -6.31
CA GLU A 276 26.44 -8.39 -6.63
C GLU A 276 26.48 -9.71 -5.84
N ALA A 277 26.12 -9.68 -4.55
CA ALA A 277 26.14 -10.87 -3.70
C ALA A 277 25.15 -11.95 -4.14
N LEU A 278 24.07 -11.59 -4.84
CA LEU A 278 23.14 -12.55 -5.42
C LEU A 278 23.77 -13.41 -6.51
N ASN A 279 24.87 -12.94 -7.12
CA ASN A 279 25.64 -13.64 -8.16
C ASN A 279 24.74 -14.24 -9.27
N LYS A 280 23.77 -13.45 -9.74
CA LYS A 280 22.79 -13.83 -10.76
C LYS A 280 22.80 -12.83 -11.90
N GLU A 281 22.67 -13.34 -13.12
CA GLU A 281 22.30 -12.50 -14.25
C GLU A 281 20.81 -12.10 -14.09
N MET A 282 20.53 -10.80 -14.09
CA MET A 282 19.20 -10.27 -13.89
C MET A 282 18.91 -9.09 -14.83
N PRO A 283 17.63 -8.73 -15.03
CA PRO A 283 17.26 -7.54 -15.79
C PRO A 283 17.77 -6.26 -15.14
N LEU A 284 17.53 -5.15 -15.82
CA LEU A 284 17.97 -3.83 -15.37
C LEU A 284 17.31 -3.44 -14.04
N ILE A 285 18.13 -2.93 -13.12
CA ILE A 285 17.72 -2.25 -11.91
C ILE A 285 18.34 -0.85 -11.95
N LEU A 286 17.52 0.19 -11.88
CA LEU A 286 17.98 1.57 -11.84
C LEU A 286 17.48 2.27 -10.57
N ALA A 287 18.33 3.11 -9.99
CA ALA A 287 17.95 3.91 -8.83
C ALA A 287 17.63 5.35 -9.24
N TYR A 288 16.67 5.97 -8.57
CA TYR A 288 16.33 7.38 -8.74
C TYR A 288 16.15 8.07 -7.39
N ASP A 289 16.17 9.40 -7.36
CA ASP A 289 15.92 10.17 -6.13
C ASP A 289 14.43 10.07 -5.71
N ALA A 290 14.15 9.52 -4.53
CA ALA A 290 12.80 9.30 -4.02
C ALA A 290 11.93 10.57 -3.90
N LYS A 291 12.52 11.77 -4.02
CA LYS A 291 11.75 13.01 -4.16
C LYS A 291 10.84 13.00 -5.39
N TYR A 292 11.19 12.24 -6.43
CA TYR A 292 10.43 12.06 -7.67
C TYR A 292 9.46 10.87 -7.66
N LYS A 293 9.12 10.32 -6.49
CA LYS A 293 8.27 9.13 -6.35
C LYS A 293 6.86 9.24 -6.96
N VAL A 294 6.36 10.45 -7.18
CA VAL A 294 5.09 10.67 -7.88
C VAL A 294 5.32 10.76 -9.38
N GLU A 295 6.41 11.40 -9.80
CA GLU A 295 6.81 11.53 -11.21
C GLU A 295 7.17 10.18 -11.81
N SER A 296 7.82 9.29 -11.06
CA SER A 296 8.19 7.94 -11.51
C SER A 296 6.98 7.12 -11.94
N LEU A 297 5.84 7.31 -11.29
CA LEU A 297 4.60 6.59 -11.61
C LEU A 297 4.08 6.87 -13.02
N LYS A 298 4.44 8.00 -13.64
CA LYS A 298 4.07 8.30 -15.04
C LYS A 298 4.69 7.30 -16.02
N TYR A 299 5.77 6.65 -15.63
CA TYR A 299 6.55 5.73 -16.46
C TYR A 299 6.44 4.28 -15.98
N ALA A 300 5.81 4.06 -14.82
CA ALA A 300 5.63 2.74 -14.22
C ALA A 300 4.36 2.04 -14.73
N ASN A 301 4.45 0.72 -14.90
CA ASN A 301 3.29 -0.15 -15.12
C ASN A 301 2.78 -0.71 -13.79
N TYR A 302 3.70 -0.90 -12.83
CA TYR A 302 3.42 -1.48 -11.53
C TYR A 302 4.14 -0.69 -10.44
N PHE A 303 3.45 -0.47 -9.31
CA PHE A 303 4.03 0.03 -8.07
C PHE A 303 3.99 -1.05 -7.00
N ILE A 304 5.12 -1.31 -6.33
CA ILE A 304 5.24 -2.33 -5.29
C ILE A 304 5.21 -1.63 -3.93
N THR A 305 4.25 -1.99 -3.09
CA THR A 305 4.08 -1.40 -1.76
C THR A 305 5.00 -2.02 -0.71
N ASN A 306 5.26 -1.26 0.35
CA ASN A 306 5.96 -1.71 1.56
C ASN A 306 5.26 -1.19 2.83
N ARG A 307 5.99 -1.11 3.97
CA ARG A 307 5.47 -0.59 5.25
C ARG A 307 5.57 0.92 5.41
N GLU A 308 6.19 1.62 4.45
CA GLU A 308 6.43 3.05 4.57
C GLU A 308 5.19 3.86 4.20
N ALA A 309 4.99 4.99 4.90
CA ALA A 309 3.91 5.92 4.59
C ALA A 309 4.01 6.49 3.16
N ALA A 310 5.21 6.55 2.59
CA ALA A 310 5.42 6.93 1.20
C ALA A 310 4.63 6.03 0.23
N SER A 311 4.44 4.74 0.55
CA SER A 311 3.61 3.83 -0.23
C SER A 311 2.16 4.29 -0.34
N THR A 312 1.61 4.95 0.70
CA THR A 312 0.23 5.47 0.65
C THR A 312 0.08 6.54 -0.44
N ILE A 313 1.08 7.44 -0.53
CA ILE A 313 1.11 8.49 -1.55
C ILE A 313 1.19 7.87 -2.94
N CYS A 314 2.11 6.95 -3.15
CA CYS A 314 2.28 6.29 -4.45
C CYS A 314 1.05 5.47 -4.85
N VAL A 315 0.40 4.77 -3.91
CA VAL A 315 -0.85 4.05 -4.15
C VAL A 315 -1.97 5.00 -4.58
N ASP A 316 -2.09 6.17 -3.95
CA ASP A 316 -3.09 7.17 -4.29
C ASP A 316 -2.85 7.77 -5.70
N TYR A 317 -1.60 8.12 -6.02
CA TYR A 317 -1.25 8.61 -7.35
C TYR A 317 -1.21 7.54 -8.44
N SER A 318 -1.10 6.26 -8.08
CA SER A 318 -1.15 5.17 -9.05
C SER A 318 -2.47 5.14 -9.83
N ASP A 319 -3.56 5.52 -9.20
CA ASP A 319 -4.87 5.62 -9.86
C ASP A 319 -4.89 6.71 -10.94
N ASP A 320 -4.21 7.84 -10.72
CA ASP A 320 -4.14 8.96 -11.68
C ASP A 320 -3.39 8.57 -12.96
N PHE A 321 -2.43 7.65 -12.85
CA PHE A 321 -1.57 7.22 -13.96
C PHE A 321 -1.91 5.82 -14.48
N GLY A 322 -2.94 5.16 -13.96
CA GLY A 322 -3.32 3.80 -14.37
C GLY A 322 -2.31 2.73 -13.99
N VAL A 323 -1.48 2.98 -12.96
CA VAL A 323 -0.45 2.07 -12.46
C VAL A 323 -1.08 0.99 -11.58
N LYS A 324 -0.72 -0.28 -11.80
CA LYS A 324 -1.21 -1.38 -10.99
C LYS A 324 -0.42 -1.50 -9.70
N VAL A 325 -1.12 -1.54 -8.57
CA VAL A 325 -0.49 -1.70 -7.25
C VAL A 325 -0.30 -3.18 -6.94
N LEU A 326 0.93 -3.55 -6.61
CA LEU A 326 1.33 -4.88 -6.15
C LEU A 326 1.72 -4.81 -4.67
N SER A 327 1.42 -5.85 -3.92
CA SER A 327 1.87 -5.94 -2.54
C SER A 327 3.27 -6.56 -2.47
N GLY A 328 4.24 -5.85 -1.89
CA GLY A 328 5.57 -6.39 -1.58
C GLY A 328 5.54 -7.54 -0.55
N PHE A 329 4.40 -7.75 0.09
CA PHE A 329 4.17 -8.86 1.03
C PHE A 329 3.69 -10.14 0.33
N ALA A 330 3.27 -10.07 -0.93
CA ALA A 330 2.75 -11.23 -1.64
C ALA A 330 3.82 -12.32 -1.80
N ASP A 331 3.39 -13.59 -1.73
CA ASP A 331 4.28 -14.73 -1.94
C ASP A 331 4.90 -14.72 -3.34
N ASN A 332 4.20 -14.16 -4.30
CA ASN A 332 4.68 -13.92 -5.66
C ASN A 332 4.32 -12.48 -6.07
N ILE A 333 5.29 -11.58 -5.95
CA ILE A 333 5.11 -10.14 -6.25
C ILE A 333 4.93 -9.96 -7.77
N TYR A 334 5.75 -10.61 -8.57
CA TYR A 334 5.81 -10.47 -10.02
C TYR A 334 5.01 -11.60 -10.68
N LYS A 335 3.70 -11.45 -10.76
CA LYS A 335 2.79 -12.45 -11.35
C LYS A 335 2.83 -12.47 -12.88
#